data_45262145bfd3455cf8ba9c5ae0488add
#
_entry.id   45262145bfd3455cf8ba9c5ae0488add
#
_cell.length_a   1.000
_cell.length_b   1.000
_cell.length_c   1.000
_cell.angle_alpha   90.00
_cell.angle_beta   90.00
_cell.angle_gamma   90.00
#
_symmetry.space_group_name_H-M   'P 1'
#
loop_
_entity.id
_entity.type
_entity.pdbx_description
1 polymer ?
#
loop_
_entity_poly.entity_id
_entity_poly.type
_entity_poly.pdbx_seq_one_letter_code
_entity_poly.pdbx_strand_id
1 'polypeptide(L)'
;MNLEQLYSACKDEPSLIFSFIKHGNYEIAYNLVNDNIVSVNTVDLLGNDVVTRFLKAKQYDYVIHLMKKKNWNVNNTNIEGNTFGHILAMDSSPMAVKVVEQLTKKSNYLPNIKNNKQETAMDIALSNNYLCTAFKLLEDRRFNEIDLSSFKNLFMASIGNKYYGKYSKINNLEIIVDSLEKKELDSTMKDLVDNISENLDKIKNDIMNNKNYTIASIIKNYA
;
A
#
# COMPACT_ATOMS: atom_id res chain seq x y z
N MET A 1 34.67 7.51 -18.38
CA MET A 1 33.54 7.22 -19.28
C MET A 1 32.76 8.49 -19.43
N ASN A 2 32.57 9.00 -20.63
CA ASN A 2 31.71 10.17 -20.86
C ASN A 2 30.24 9.76 -20.87
N LEU A 3 29.31 10.73 -20.88
CA LEU A 3 27.87 10.49 -20.81
C LEU A 3 27.34 9.63 -21.98
N GLU A 4 27.88 9.85 -23.21
CA GLU A 4 27.49 9.09 -24.41
C GLU A 4 27.89 7.61 -24.29
N GLN A 5 29.12 7.35 -23.82
CA GLN A 5 29.60 5.99 -23.59
C GLN A 5 28.76 5.28 -22.51
N LEU A 6 28.34 6.02 -21.47
CA LEU A 6 27.48 5.51 -20.43
C LEU A 6 26.10 5.13 -20.99
N TYR A 7 25.51 6.00 -21.80
CA TYR A 7 24.20 5.77 -22.41
C TYR A 7 24.24 4.57 -23.37
N SER A 8 25.32 4.46 -24.19
CA SER A 8 25.50 3.30 -25.03
C SER A 8 25.61 2.01 -24.23
N ALA A 9 26.44 1.98 -23.20
CA ALA A 9 26.59 0.80 -22.34
C ALA A 9 25.27 0.38 -21.67
N CYS A 10 24.46 1.34 -21.17
CA CYS A 10 23.18 1.03 -20.56
C CYS A 10 22.10 0.63 -21.58
N LYS A 11 22.22 1.03 -22.83
CA LYS A 11 21.35 0.57 -23.92
C LYS A 11 21.63 -0.90 -24.26
N ASP A 12 22.91 -1.29 -24.26
CA ASP A 12 23.35 -2.66 -24.54
C ASP A 12 23.09 -3.58 -23.33
N GLU A 13 23.30 -3.06 -22.13
CA GLU A 13 23.05 -3.78 -20.87
C GLU A 13 22.20 -2.94 -19.89
N PRO A 14 20.86 -2.96 -20.02
CA PRO A 14 19.95 -2.17 -19.18
C PRO A 14 20.06 -2.44 -17.68
N SER A 15 20.52 -3.65 -17.29
CA SER A 15 20.69 -4.04 -15.88
C SER A 15 21.74 -3.21 -15.14
N LEU A 16 22.65 -2.52 -15.84
CA LEU A 16 23.63 -1.60 -15.25
C LEU A 16 22.99 -0.48 -14.42
N ILE A 17 21.74 -0.11 -14.72
CA ILE A 17 20.99 0.89 -13.95
C ILE A 17 20.93 0.56 -12.46
N PHE A 18 20.83 -0.71 -12.11
CA PHE A 18 20.76 -1.13 -10.71
C PHE A 18 22.06 -0.93 -9.95
N SER A 19 23.19 -0.93 -10.65
CA SER A 19 24.48 -0.54 -10.07
C SER A 19 24.50 0.95 -9.69
N PHE A 20 23.95 1.83 -10.55
CA PHE A 20 23.87 3.26 -10.23
C PHE A 20 22.96 3.50 -9.01
N ILE A 21 21.78 2.87 -8.95
CA ILE A 21 20.89 2.99 -7.80
C ILE A 21 21.57 2.47 -6.52
N LYS A 22 22.27 1.33 -6.60
CA LYS A 22 22.99 0.73 -5.47
C LYS A 22 24.07 1.64 -4.89
N HIS A 23 24.77 2.39 -5.75
CA HIS A 23 25.85 3.31 -5.34
C HIS A 23 25.38 4.75 -5.09
N GLY A 24 24.06 5.00 -5.06
CA GLY A 24 23.51 6.32 -4.77
C GLY A 24 23.51 7.32 -5.93
N ASN A 25 23.86 6.88 -7.15
CA ASN A 25 23.86 7.70 -8.36
C ASN A 25 22.43 7.82 -8.94
N TYR A 26 21.49 8.29 -8.11
CA TYR A 26 20.06 8.28 -8.43
C TYR A 26 19.69 9.15 -9.62
N GLU A 27 20.32 10.33 -9.74
CA GLU A 27 20.08 11.25 -10.86
C GLU A 27 20.44 10.61 -12.21
N ILE A 28 21.60 9.95 -12.27
CA ILE A 28 22.02 9.22 -13.48
C ILE A 28 21.01 8.12 -13.82
N ALA A 29 20.65 7.30 -12.83
CA ALA A 29 19.69 6.23 -13.02
C ALA A 29 18.30 6.76 -13.45
N TYR A 30 17.85 7.87 -12.86
CA TYR A 30 16.60 8.52 -13.24
C TYR A 30 16.64 9.03 -14.69
N ASN A 31 17.71 9.73 -15.09
CA ASN A 31 17.85 10.27 -16.44
C ASN A 31 17.87 9.16 -17.51
N LEU A 32 18.54 8.03 -17.24
CA LEU A 32 18.53 6.87 -18.15
C LEU A 32 17.11 6.37 -18.44
N VAL A 33 16.23 6.37 -17.44
CA VAL A 33 14.82 5.98 -17.64
C VAL A 33 14.01 7.12 -18.24
N ASN A 34 14.23 8.35 -17.78
CA ASN A 34 13.51 9.52 -18.27
C ASN A 34 13.73 9.73 -19.77
N ASP A 35 14.95 9.56 -20.23
CA ASP A 35 15.37 9.71 -21.64
C ASP A 35 15.07 8.44 -22.46
N ASN A 36 14.40 7.44 -21.86
CA ASN A 36 14.04 6.16 -22.48
C ASN A 36 15.24 5.34 -23.00
N ILE A 37 16.42 5.51 -22.42
CA ILE A 37 17.61 4.67 -22.69
C ILE A 37 17.40 3.30 -22.06
N VAL A 38 16.88 3.28 -20.81
CA VAL A 38 16.52 2.08 -20.06
C VAL A 38 15.01 2.05 -19.83
N SER A 39 14.39 0.89 -20.02
CA SER A 39 12.96 0.72 -19.73
C SER A 39 12.69 0.86 -18.24
N VAL A 40 11.59 1.55 -17.89
CA VAL A 40 11.10 1.61 -16.52
C VAL A 40 10.76 0.22 -15.94
N ASN A 41 10.47 -0.74 -16.83
CA ASN A 41 10.13 -2.14 -16.48
C ASN A 41 11.36 -3.07 -16.46
N THR A 42 12.56 -2.55 -16.65
CA THR A 42 13.78 -3.36 -16.48
C THR A 42 13.82 -3.88 -15.04
N VAL A 43 14.11 -5.17 -14.86
CA VAL A 43 14.13 -5.82 -13.55
C VAL A 43 15.53 -6.26 -13.14
N ASP A 44 15.79 -6.26 -11.85
CA ASP A 44 17.00 -6.82 -11.26
C ASP A 44 16.90 -8.37 -11.13
N LEU A 45 17.96 -9.00 -10.61
CA LEU A 45 18.00 -10.45 -10.38
C LEU A 45 16.93 -10.95 -9.40
N LEU A 46 16.34 -10.07 -8.60
CA LEU A 46 15.26 -10.39 -7.67
C LEU A 46 13.87 -10.08 -8.27
N GLY A 47 13.80 -9.65 -9.54
CA GLY A 47 12.54 -9.29 -10.21
C GLY A 47 11.99 -7.92 -9.82
N ASN A 48 12.71 -7.10 -9.04
CA ASN A 48 12.27 -5.74 -8.74
C ASN A 48 12.54 -4.83 -9.94
N ASP A 49 11.51 -4.12 -10.39
CA ASP A 49 11.67 -3.11 -11.43
C ASP A 49 12.41 -1.85 -10.94
N VAL A 50 12.73 -0.95 -11.86
CA VAL A 50 13.45 0.28 -11.54
C VAL A 50 12.71 1.13 -10.51
N VAL A 51 11.37 1.28 -10.63
CA VAL A 51 10.57 2.08 -9.69
C VAL A 51 10.62 1.48 -8.30
N THR A 52 10.49 0.16 -8.20
CA THR A 52 10.61 -0.59 -6.94
C THR A 52 12.00 -0.43 -6.32
N ARG A 53 13.06 -0.40 -7.13
CA ARG A 53 14.43 -0.17 -6.63
C ARG A 53 14.63 1.24 -6.08
N PHE A 54 14.06 2.26 -6.72
CA PHE A 54 14.04 3.63 -6.18
C PHE A 54 13.22 3.70 -4.87
N LEU A 55 12.09 2.98 -4.78
CA LEU A 55 11.30 2.90 -3.55
C LEU A 55 12.11 2.27 -2.41
N LYS A 56 12.78 1.14 -2.64
CA LYS A 56 13.66 0.48 -1.66
C LYS A 56 14.82 1.38 -1.22
N ALA A 57 15.29 2.25 -2.10
CA ALA A 57 16.29 3.27 -1.80
C ALA A 57 15.72 4.53 -1.14
N LYS A 58 14.40 4.56 -0.87
CA LYS A 58 13.67 5.70 -0.26
C LYS A 58 13.74 7.00 -1.06
N GLN A 59 13.89 6.89 -2.37
CA GLN A 59 13.99 8.00 -3.31
C GLN A 59 12.60 8.38 -3.85
N TYR A 60 11.71 8.83 -2.98
CA TYR A 60 10.28 9.01 -3.26
C TYR A 60 9.97 10.00 -4.37
N ASP A 61 10.75 11.07 -4.52
CA ASP A 61 10.53 12.06 -5.58
C ASP A 61 10.73 11.43 -6.95
N TYR A 62 11.81 10.65 -7.14
CA TYR A 62 12.02 9.88 -8.36
C TYR A 62 10.92 8.83 -8.57
N VAL A 63 10.49 8.15 -7.49
CA VAL A 63 9.37 7.20 -7.54
C VAL A 63 8.11 7.87 -8.10
N ILE A 64 7.69 9.00 -7.52
CA ILE A 64 6.47 9.74 -7.94
C ILE A 64 6.59 10.18 -9.42
N HIS A 65 7.76 10.59 -9.85
CA HIS A 65 7.99 10.95 -11.25
C HIS A 65 7.91 9.75 -12.18
N LEU A 66 8.60 8.65 -11.86
CA LEU A 66 8.63 7.44 -12.69
C LEU A 66 7.27 6.73 -12.74
N MET A 67 6.48 6.80 -11.68
CA MET A 67 5.10 6.30 -11.68
C MET A 67 4.21 6.94 -12.76
N LYS A 68 4.55 8.13 -13.27
CA LYS A 68 3.80 8.79 -14.35
C LYS A 68 4.08 8.19 -15.74
N LYS A 69 5.11 7.36 -15.89
CA LYS A 69 5.39 6.68 -17.16
C LYS A 69 4.21 5.75 -17.53
N LYS A 70 3.63 5.96 -18.73
CA LYS A 70 2.42 5.23 -19.18
C LYS A 70 2.66 3.73 -19.37
N ASN A 71 3.88 3.35 -19.73
CA ASN A 71 4.28 1.96 -19.98
C ASN A 71 4.76 1.23 -18.74
N TRP A 72 4.76 1.85 -17.55
CA TRP A 72 5.15 1.17 -16.32
C TRP A 72 4.11 0.11 -15.92
N ASN A 73 4.59 -1.13 -15.75
CA ASN A 73 3.77 -2.24 -15.23
C ASN A 73 3.75 -2.19 -13.70
N VAL A 74 2.76 -1.49 -13.15
CA VAL A 74 2.57 -1.30 -11.70
C VAL A 74 2.37 -2.61 -10.92
N ASN A 75 1.95 -3.67 -11.61
CA ASN A 75 1.64 -4.97 -11.01
C ASN A 75 2.77 -6.01 -11.24
N ASN A 76 3.95 -5.56 -11.69
CA ASN A 76 5.10 -6.44 -11.78
C ASN A 76 5.41 -7.07 -10.42
N THR A 77 5.67 -8.38 -10.39
CA THR A 77 6.00 -9.11 -9.17
C THR A 77 7.49 -9.48 -9.13
N ASN A 78 8.08 -9.39 -7.97
CA ASN A 78 9.41 -9.90 -7.72
C ASN A 78 9.39 -11.42 -7.44
N ILE A 79 10.55 -12.03 -7.15
CA ILE A 79 10.67 -13.47 -6.86
C ILE A 79 9.87 -13.92 -5.63
N GLU A 80 9.50 -13.02 -4.72
CA GLU A 80 8.66 -13.29 -3.55
C GLU A 80 7.15 -13.14 -3.87
N GLY A 81 6.80 -12.83 -5.12
CA GLY A 81 5.45 -12.49 -5.53
C GLY A 81 5.01 -11.07 -5.13
N ASN A 82 5.90 -10.28 -4.54
CA ASN A 82 5.57 -8.94 -4.08
C ASN A 82 5.50 -7.97 -5.26
N THR A 83 4.38 -7.26 -5.39
CA THR A 83 4.22 -6.09 -6.28
C THR A 83 4.82 -4.84 -5.65
N PHE A 84 4.87 -3.75 -6.40
CA PHE A 84 5.20 -2.42 -5.88
C PHE A 84 4.34 -2.04 -4.66
N GLY A 85 3.03 -2.35 -4.68
CA GLY A 85 2.12 -2.11 -3.56
C GLY A 85 2.52 -2.86 -2.29
N HIS A 86 2.95 -4.12 -2.40
CA HIS A 86 3.43 -4.91 -1.25
C HIS A 86 4.71 -4.31 -0.64
N ILE A 87 5.68 -3.91 -1.49
CA ILE A 87 6.92 -3.28 -1.02
C ILE A 87 6.63 -1.94 -0.33
N LEU A 88 5.70 -1.17 -0.89
CA LEU A 88 5.27 0.10 -0.31
C LEU A 88 4.57 -0.08 1.04
N ALA A 89 3.79 -1.16 1.20
CA ALA A 89 3.13 -1.50 2.46
C ALA A 89 4.10 -1.90 3.59
N MET A 90 5.37 -2.16 3.29
CA MET A 90 6.44 -2.40 4.26
C MET A 90 7.10 -1.10 4.74
N ASP A 91 6.65 0.07 4.31
CA ASP A 91 7.24 1.37 4.62
C ASP A 91 6.29 2.24 5.43
N SER A 92 6.72 2.60 6.65
CA SER A 92 5.94 3.42 7.60
C SER A 92 6.12 4.94 7.40
N SER A 93 6.93 5.37 6.44
CA SER A 93 7.24 6.79 6.28
C SER A 93 6.04 7.60 5.78
N PRO A 94 5.91 8.89 6.16
CA PRO A 94 4.86 9.75 5.62
C PRO A 94 4.93 9.91 4.10
N MET A 95 6.12 9.78 3.51
CA MET A 95 6.30 9.82 2.06
C MET A 95 5.75 8.56 1.37
N ALA A 96 5.87 7.39 2.01
CA ALA A 96 5.24 6.16 1.51
C ALA A 96 3.72 6.33 1.39
N VAL A 97 3.06 6.93 2.38
CA VAL A 97 1.61 7.22 2.33
C VAL A 97 1.24 8.08 1.11
N LYS A 98 2.03 9.12 0.81
CA LYS A 98 1.82 9.94 -0.41
C LYS A 98 1.98 9.12 -1.70
N VAL A 99 2.91 8.17 -1.73
CA VAL A 99 3.09 7.27 -2.87
C VAL A 99 1.90 6.31 -3.00
N VAL A 100 1.35 5.81 -1.89
CA VAL A 100 0.10 5.00 -1.89
C VAL A 100 -1.05 5.79 -2.51
N GLU A 101 -1.22 7.06 -2.16
CA GLU A 101 -2.25 7.92 -2.76
C GLU A 101 -2.10 8.07 -4.29
N GLN A 102 -0.88 8.07 -4.81
CA GLN A 102 -0.66 8.09 -6.25
C GLN A 102 -0.88 6.70 -6.88
N LEU A 103 -0.53 5.65 -6.16
CA LEU A 103 -0.71 4.26 -6.60
C LEU A 103 -2.20 3.93 -6.78
N THR A 104 -3.03 4.23 -5.79
CA THR A 104 -4.48 3.94 -5.82
C THR A 104 -5.23 4.72 -6.91
N LYS A 105 -4.67 5.83 -7.41
CA LYS A 105 -5.22 6.59 -8.54
C LYS A 105 -4.89 5.98 -9.92
N LYS A 106 -3.98 5.00 -9.99
CA LYS A 106 -3.65 4.36 -11.27
C LYS A 106 -4.73 3.35 -11.65
N SER A 107 -5.32 3.54 -12.83
CA SER A 107 -6.43 2.68 -13.30
C SER A 107 -6.04 1.22 -13.52
N ASN A 108 -4.76 0.95 -13.80
CA ASN A 108 -4.21 -0.38 -14.00
C ASN A 108 -3.62 -1.04 -12.74
N TYR A 109 -3.67 -0.38 -11.57
CA TYR A 109 -3.25 -1.01 -10.32
C TYR A 109 -4.29 -2.06 -9.89
N LEU A 110 -3.80 -3.23 -9.49
CA LEU A 110 -4.61 -4.36 -9.00
C LEU A 110 -4.32 -4.57 -7.51
N PRO A 111 -5.17 -4.05 -6.60
CA PRO A 111 -4.89 -4.05 -5.16
C PRO A 111 -5.00 -5.43 -4.50
N ASN A 112 -5.69 -6.39 -5.14
CA ASN A 112 -5.96 -7.72 -4.57
C ASN A 112 -4.91 -8.79 -4.94
N ILE A 113 -3.83 -8.42 -5.62
CA ILE A 113 -2.76 -9.37 -5.90
C ILE A 113 -2.18 -9.89 -4.58
N LYS A 114 -2.06 -11.20 -4.46
CA LYS A 114 -1.42 -11.88 -3.33
C LYS A 114 0.01 -12.27 -3.67
N ASN A 115 0.91 -12.07 -2.72
CA ASN A 115 2.31 -12.53 -2.82
C ASN A 115 2.42 -14.05 -2.60
N ASN A 116 3.63 -14.61 -2.61
CA ASN A 116 3.85 -16.04 -2.39
C ASN A 116 3.42 -16.53 -1.00
N LYS A 117 3.22 -15.63 -0.03
CA LYS A 117 2.67 -15.93 1.29
C LYS A 117 1.15 -15.80 1.37
N GLN A 118 0.49 -15.56 0.25
CA GLN A 118 -0.95 -15.32 0.16
C GLN A 118 -1.40 -14.02 0.85
N GLU A 119 -0.51 -13.03 0.97
CA GLU A 119 -0.77 -11.73 1.58
C GLU A 119 -1.01 -10.69 0.48
N THR A 120 -2.00 -9.82 0.66
CA THR A 120 -2.17 -8.58 -0.10
C THR A 120 -1.29 -7.47 0.48
N ALA A 121 -1.15 -6.35 -0.24
CA ALA A 121 -0.49 -5.16 0.30
C ALA A 121 -1.15 -4.65 1.59
N MET A 122 -2.48 -4.79 1.71
CA MET A 122 -3.24 -4.44 2.92
C MET A 122 -2.82 -5.32 4.10
N ASP A 123 -2.75 -6.65 3.92
CA ASP A 123 -2.38 -7.59 4.99
C ASP A 123 -0.98 -7.28 5.53
N ILE A 124 -0.04 -6.92 4.64
CA ILE A 124 1.31 -6.51 5.04
C ILE A 124 1.27 -5.21 5.86
N ALA A 125 0.50 -4.20 5.42
CA ALA A 125 0.39 -2.96 6.16
C ALA A 125 -0.22 -3.17 7.56
N LEU A 126 -1.24 -4.03 7.67
CA LEU A 126 -1.89 -4.37 8.94
C LEU A 126 -0.96 -5.16 9.87
N SER A 127 -0.25 -6.18 9.37
CA SER A 127 0.67 -6.99 10.16
C SER A 127 1.85 -6.17 10.72
N ASN A 128 2.26 -5.12 10.00
CA ASN A 128 3.27 -4.17 10.45
C ASN A 128 2.68 -3.00 11.29
N ASN A 129 1.38 -2.96 11.52
CA ASN A 129 0.68 -1.86 12.21
C ASN A 129 0.85 -0.48 11.52
N TYR A 130 0.97 -0.45 10.20
CA TYR A 130 1.10 0.77 9.39
C TYR A 130 -0.29 1.26 8.96
N LEU A 131 -1.07 1.73 9.92
CA LEU A 131 -2.50 2.05 9.75
C LEU A 131 -2.76 3.12 8.70
N CYS A 132 -1.90 4.16 8.61
CA CYS A 132 -2.08 5.19 7.58
C CYS A 132 -1.99 4.61 6.17
N THR A 133 -1.06 3.70 5.93
CA THR A 133 -0.92 2.97 4.66
C THR A 133 -2.12 2.06 4.43
N ALA A 134 -2.54 1.31 5.45
CA ALA A 134 -3.71 0.42 5.37
C ALA A 134 -4.99 1.20 5.02
N PHE A 135 -5.26 2.33 5.68
CA PHE A 135 -6.42 3.17 5.36
C PHE A 135 -6.38 3.71 3.93
N LYS A 136 -5.21 4.15 3.45
CA LYS A 136 -5.09 4.62 2.06
C LYS A 136 -5.29 3.52 1.03
N LEU A 137 -4.87 2.29 1.31
CA LEU A 137 -5.18 1.13 0.47
C LEU A 137 -6.67 0.78 0.53
N LEU A 138 -7.30 0.88 1.70
CA LEU A 138 -8.73 0.63 1.90
C LEU A 138 -9.61 1.60 1.10
N GLU A 139 -9.21 2.86 0.93
CA GLU A 139 -9.93 3.86 0.13
C GLU A 139 -10.02 3.48 -1.36
N ASP A 140 -9.19 2.57 -1.85
CA ASP A 140 -9.29 2.06 -3.23
C ASP A 140 -10.51 1.14 -3.35
N ARG A 141 -11.51 1.56 -4.12
CA ARG A 141 -12.77 0.82 -4.31
C ARG A 141 -12.58 -0.55 -4.96
N ARG A 142 -11.47 -0.77 -5.66
CA ARG A 142 -11.13 -2.05 -6.30
C ARG A 142 -10.59 -3.07 -5.31
N PHE A 143 -10.17 -2.62 -4.13
CA PHE A 143 -9.77 -3.52 -3.05
C PHE A 143 -11.04 -4.09 -2.40
N ASN A 144 -11.35 -5.35 -2.66
CA ASN A 144 -12.54 -6.06 -2.19
C ASN A 144 -12.24 -7.41 -1.50
N GLU A 145 -10.97 -7.79 -1.43
CA GLU A 145 -10.54 -9.02 -0.75
C GLU A 145 -10.13 -8.72 0.69
N ILE A 146 -11.06 -8.22 1.50
CA ILE A 146 -10.84 -8.12 2.94
C ILE A 146 -11.56 -9.27 3.63
N ASP A 147 -10.81 -10.17 4.23
CA ASP A 147 -11.38 -11.23 5.03
C ASP A 147 -11.74 -10.74 6.45
N LEU A 148 -12.53 -11.55 7.17
CA LEU A 148 -12.98 -11.23 8.52
C LEU A 148 -11.82 -11.04 9.50
N SER A 149 -10.69 -11.74 9.32
CA SER A 149 -9.51 -11.62 10.18
C SER A 149 -8.79 -10.29 9.96
N SER A 150 -8.54 -9.94 8.71
CA SER A 150 -7.95 -8.66 8.32
C SER A 150 -8.81 -7.48 8.77
N PHE A 151 -10.14 -7.60 8.63
CA PHE A 151 -11.09 -6.62 9.14
C PHE A 151 -11.00 -6.45 10.65
N LYS A 152 -11.02 -7.54 11.42
CA LYS A 152 -10.89 -7.49 12.89
C LYS A 152 -9.57 -6.83 13.30
N ASN A 153 -8.47 -7.18 12.61
CA ASN A 153 -7.16 -6.59 12.88
C ASN A 153 -7.17 -5.08 12.60
N LEU A 154 -7.76 -4.65 11.48
CA LEU A 154 -7.90 -3.23 11.13
C LEU A 154 -8.69 -2.47 12.20
N PHE A 155 -9.83 -3.02 12.61
CA PHE A 155 -10.69 -2.42 13.64
C PHE A 155 -9.99 -2.35 14.99
N MET A 156 -9.44 -3.47 15.46
CA MET A 156 -8.77 -3.52 16.76
C MET A 156 -7.54 -2.62 16.80
N ALA A 157 -6.77 -2.55 15.72
CA ALA A 157 -5.64 -1.66 15.62
C ALA A 157 -6.06 -0.17 15.64
N SER A 158 -7.17 0.18 14.98
CA SER A 158 -7.64 1.57 14.89
C SER A 158 -8.17 2.10 16.22
N ILE A 159 -8.93 1.29 16.99
CA ILE A 159 -9.53 1.69 18.27
C ILE A 159 -8.65 1.34 19.48
N GLY A 160 -7.85 0.27 19.40
CA GLY A 160 -6.99 -0.22 20.48
C GLY A 160 -5.66 0.51 20.61
N ASN A 161 -5.25 1.28 19.62
CA ASN A 161 -3.96 1.94 19.62
C ASN A 161 -3.89 3.02 20.71
N LYS A 162 -3.00 2.81 21.70
CA LYS A 162 -2.81 3.72 22.84
C LYS A 162 -2.28 5.11 22.47
N TYR A 163 -1.66 5.24 21.31
CA TYR A 163 -1.12 6.51 20.82
C TYR A 163 -2.16 7.39 20.15
N TYR A 164 -3.35 6.83 19.83
CA TYR A 164 -4.42 7.61 19.23
C TYR A 164 -5.30 8.22 20.32
N GLY A 165 -5.55 9.52 20.24
CA GLY A 165 -6.57 10.19 21.02
C GLY A 165 -7.98 9.72 20.64
N LYS A 166 -8.97 9.95 21.50
CA LYS A 166 -10.35 9.51 21.29
C LYS A 166 -10.93 9.97 19.95
N TYR A 167 -10.71 11.22 19.58
CA TYR A 167 -11.18 11.77 18.29
C TYR A 167 -10.52 11.09 17.09
N SER A 168 -9.23 10.79 17.17
CA SER A 168 -8.55 10.06 16.09
C SER A 168 -9.09 8.65 15.92
N LYS A 169 -9.43 7.97 17.02
CA LYS A 169 -10.05 6.63 16.98
C LYS A 169 -11.43 6.67 16.33
N ILE A 170 -12.23 7.67 16.66
CA ILE A 170 -13.57 7.87 16.08
C ILE A 170 -13.43 8.15 14.57
N ASN A 171 -12.55 9.05 14.19
CA ASN A 171 -12.33 9.38 12.78
C ASN A 171 -11.84 8.16 11.97
N ASN A 172 -10.92 7.35 12.53
CA ASN A 172 -10.48 6.12 11.89
C ASN A 172 -11.63 5.12 11.71
N LEU A 173 -12.48 4.98 12.71
CA LEU A 173 -13.67 4.13 12.66
C LEU A 173 -14.61 4.57 11.52
N GLU A 174 -14.90 5.86 11.42
CA GLU A 174 -15.74 6.43 10.37
C GLU A 174 -15.14 6.16 8.97
N ILE A 175 -13.84 6.39 8.79
CA ILE A 175 -13.15 6.11 7.53
C ILE A 175 -13.27 4.63 7.14
N ILE A 176 -13.14 3.70 8.12
CA ILE A 176 -13.25 2.26 7.86
C ILE A 176 -14.67 1.92 7.41
N VAL A 177 -15.68 2.36 8.16
CA VAL A 177 -17.10 2.08 7.84
C VAL A 177 -17.45 2.64 6.46
N ASP A 178 -17.19 3.92 6.23
CA ASP A 178 -17.46 4.59 4.94
C ASP A 178 -16.77 3.91 3.75
N SER A 179 -15.55 3.40 3.97
CA SER A 179 -14.80 2.73 2.91
C SER A 179 -15.36 1.35 2.60
N LEU A 180 -15.84 0.63 3.63
CA LEU A 180 -16.38 -0.73 3.50
C LEU A 180 -17.80 -0.72 2.93
N GLU A 181 -18.65 0.23 3.31
CA GLU A 181 -20.01 0.38 2.76
C GLU A 181 -20.00 0.59 1.23
N LYS A 182 -18.90 1.10 0.68
CA LYS A 182 -18.73 1.35 -0.76
C LYS A 182 -18.18 0.15 -1.53
N LYS A 183 -17.96 -1.00 -0.88
CA LYS A 183 -17.35 -2.20 -1.47
C LYS A 183 -18.38 -3.29 -1.73
N GLU A 184 -18.07 -4.15 -2.70
CA GLU A 184 -18.77 -5.40 -2.89
C GLU A 184 -18.21 -6.44 -1.90
N LEU A 185 -18.87 -6.59 -0.77
CA LEU A 185 -18.51 -7.52 0.30
C LEU A 185 -19.35 -8.80 0.19
N ASP A 186 -18.82 -9.92 0.69
CA ASP A 186 -19.64 -11.10 0.92
C ASP A 186 -20.73 -10.84 1.98
N SER A 187 -21.73 -11.74 2.07
CA SER A 187 -22.87 -11.52 2.95
C SER A 187 -22.48 -11.36 4.43
N THR A 188 -21.51 -12.15 4.90
CA THR A 188 -21.07 -12.11 6.30
C THR A 188 -20.38 -10.79 6.63
N MET A 189 -19.51 -10.34 5.74
CA MET A 189 -18.82 -9.06 5.90
C MET A 189 -19.79 -7.89 5.79
N LYS A 190 -20.76 -7.97 4.88
CA LYS A 190 -21.80 -6.96 4.74
C LYS A 190 -22.64 -6.84 6.00
N ASP A 191 -23.16 -7.95 6.53
CA ASP A 191 -23.94 -7.97 7.77
C ASP A 191 -23.13 -7.40 8.95
N LEU A 192 -21.83 -7.68 9.03
CA LEU A 192 -20.95 -7.12 10.06
C LEU A 192 -20.80 -5.61 9.92
N VAL A 193 -20.57 -5.10 8.72
CA VAL A 193 -20.42 -3.66 8.45
C VAL A 193 -21.74 -2.94 8.74
N ASP A 194 -22.87 -3.47 8.29
CA ASP A 194 -24.20 -2.92 8.54
C ASP A 194 -24.48 -2.84 10.06
N ASN A 195 -24.18 -3.90 10.80
CA ASN A 195 -24.35 -3.92 12.27
C ASN A 195 -23.45 -2.88 12.98
N ILE A 196 -22.23 -2.69 12.50
CA ILE A 196 -21.34 -1.66 13.06
C ILE A 196 -21.86 -0.26 12.71
N SER A 197 -22.32 -0.05 11.48
CA SER A 197 -22.89 1.22 11.03
C SER A 197 -24.13 1.60 11.85
N GLU A 198 -25.05 0.68 12.06
CA GLU A 198 -26.25 0.87 12.90
C GLU A 198 -25.91 1.22 14.37
N ASN A 199 -24.80 0.71 14.89
CA ASN A 199 -24.36 0.96 16.26
C ASN A 199 -23.26 2.03 16.38
N LEU A 200 -22.95 2.76 15.29
CA LEU A 200 -21.80 3.66 15.20
C LEU A 200 -21.78 4.72 16.33
N ASP A 201 -22.90 5.37 16.60
CA ASP A 201 -23.00 6.39 17.66
C ASP A 201 -22.77 5.81 19.05
N LYS A 202 -23.24 4.59 19.30
CA LYS A 202 -23.01 3.89 20.57
C LYS A 202 -21.53 3.51 20.72
N ILE A 203 -20.90 3.07 19.64
CA ILE A 203 -19.46 2.76 19.63
C ILE A 203 -18.62 4.02 19.87
N LYS A 204 -18.97 5.14 19.22
CA LYS A 204 -18.33 6.45 19.45
C LYS A 204 -18.44 6.88 20.92
N ASN A 205 -19.63 6.74 21.50
CA ASN A 205 -19.84 7.07 22.91
C ASN A 205 -19.02 6.16 23.84
N ASP A 206 -18.92 4.87 23.56
CA ASP A 206 -18.07 3.95 24.30
C ASP A 206 -16.58 4.38 24.21
N ILE A 207 -16.08 4.73 23.04
CA ILE A 207 -14.69 5.23 22.86
C ILE A 207 -14.46 6.51 23.68
N MET A 208 -15.42 7.45 23.67
CA MET A 208 -15.34 8.69 24.44
C MET A 208 -15.28 8.42 25.96
N ASN A 209 -15.88 7.34 26.40
CA ASN A 209 -15.88 6.91 27.82
C ASN A 209 -14.80 5.88 28.17
N ASN A 210 -13.78 5.68 27.28
CA ASN A 210 -12.72 4.67 27.42
C ASN A 210 -13.26 3.23 27.57
N LYS A 211 -14.36 2.92 26.90
CA LYS A 211 -15.00 1.61 26.84
C LYS A 211 -14.92 1.06 25.43
N ASN A 212 -15.02 -0.25 25.28
CA ASN A 212 -15.06 -0.92 23.97
C ASN A 212 -16.11 -2.04 23.95
N TYR A 213 -17.15 -1.95 24.79
CA TYR A 213 -18.11 -3.04 24.99
C TYR A 213 -18.94 -3.34 23.75
N THR A 214 -19.47 -2.31 23.09
CA THR A 214 -20.35 -2.48 21.93
C THR A 214 -19.61 -3.15 20.78
N ILE A 215 -18.45 -2.63 20.40
CA ILE A 215 -17.68 -3.18 19.28
C ILE A 215 -17.13 -4.58 19.58
N ALA A 216 -16.69 -4.84 20.82
CA ALA A 216 -16.24 -6.16 21.23
C ALA A 216 -17.39 -7.20 21.17
N SER A 217 -18.60 -6.80 21.55
CA SER A 217 -19.80 -7.64 21.46
C SER A 217 -20.16 -7.95 20.00
N ILE A 218 -20.15 -6.93 19.13
CA ILE A 218 -20.43 -7.11 17.71
C ILE A 218 -19.41 -8.08 17.09
N ILE A 219 -18.11 -7.81 17.22
CA ILE A 219 -17.06 -8.66 16.63
C ILE A 219 -17.13 -10.11 17.13
N LYS A 220 -17.50 -10.32 18.41
CA LYS A 220 -17.64 -11.66 18.99
C LYS A 220 -18.74 -12.48 18.32
N ASN A 221 -19.81 -11.85 17.85
CA ASN A 221 -20.94 -12.55 17.22
C ASN A 221 -20.59 -13.08 15.82
N TYR A 222 -19.47 -12.61 15.21
CA TYR A 222 -18.96 -13.06 13.90
C TYR A 222 -17.65 -13.85 14.05
N ALA A 223 -17.26 -14.25 15.24
CA ALA A 223 -16.09 -15.09 15.53
C ALA A 223 -16.49 -16.57 15.49
#